data_2af4be7ea30e3f5d1a5b197f59d1d127
#
_entry.id   2af4be7ea30e3f5d1a5b197f59d1d127
#
_cell.length_a   1.000
_cell.length_b   1.000
_cell.length_c   1.000
_cell.angle_alpha   90.00
_cell.angle_beta   90.00
_cell.angle_gamma   90.00
#
_symmetry.space_group_name_H-M   'P 1'
#
loop_
_entity.id
_entity.type
_entity.pdbx_description
1 polymer ?
#
loop_
_entity_poly.entity_id
_entity_poly.type
_entity_poly.pdbx_seq_one_letter_code
_entity_poly.pdbx_strand_id
1 'polypeptide(L)'
;MSKKLIGIAALVAALALTAFVLTGCGSSGSSSAASASGDSASAAASESAESASASAEAEGSGVFRTLDEIKDSGKIVIGVFSDKHPFGYVDEGGEYAGYDVELANRLAKDLGVEVEYVSTEAANRVEYLETGKVDVILANFTVTAERAEKVDFCDPYMNVALGVVSHNDNVITDLSQIGENDEVIVITGTTAETYLTENNPDIKLQKFETYANAKTAFENKEAVAWANDNTEVIAFANGAEGYTVGIEELGSLDTIAPAVSKGNTTLLEWINQDMESLGAEKFFHAAYEKTLLDVYGADYEDTLVVEPGQ
;
A
#
# COMPACT_ATOMS: atom_id res chain seq x y z
N MET A 1 -9.13 52.79 19.59
CA MET A 1 -8.20 53.76 18.95
C MET A 1 -6.97 52.95 18.54
N SER A 2 -6.71 52.70 17.42
CA SER A 2 -6.15 53.12 16.20
C SER A 2 -6.10 51.97 15.18
N LYS A 3 -6.71 52.16 14.06
CA LYS A 3 -6.62 51.39 12.82
C LYS A 3 -5.24 51.63 12.18
N LYS A 4 -4.62 50.59 11.61
CA LYS A 4 -3.71 50.74 10.47
C LYS A 4 -3.98 49.68 9.43
N LEU A 5 -4.59 50.12 8.34
CA LEU A 5 -4.59 49.49 7.01
C LEU A 5 -3.27 49.81 6.29
N ILE A 6 -2.68 48.85 5.59
CA ILE A 6 -1.75 49.03 4.45
C ILE A 6 -1.69 47.61 3.85
N GLY A 7 -1.88 47.26 2.59
CA GLY A 7 -1.91 47.98 1.33
C GLY A 7 -1.63 46.94 0.25
N ILE A 8 -2.47 46.86 -0.75
CA ILE A 8 -2.46 45.97 -1.91
C ILE A 8 -1.25 46.28 -2.79
N ALA A 9 -0.55 45.26 -3.29
CA ALA A 9 0.25 45.38 -4.51
C ALA A 9 0.07 44.13 -5.37
N ALA A 10 -0.75 44.31 -6.43
CA ALA A 10 -0.86 43.41 -7.56
C ALA A 10 0.39 43.58 -8.45
N LEU A 11 0.95 42.47 -8.93
CA LEU A 11 1.92 42.53 -10.04
C LEU A 11 1.46 41.49 -11.11
N VAL A 12 1.03 42.07 -12.24
CA VAL A 12 0.73 41.39 -13.51
C VAL A 12 1.98 41.41 -14.38
N ALA A 13 2.39 40.31 -14.95
CA ALA A 13 3.25 40.22 -16.15
C ALA A 13 3.00 38.85 -16.83
N ALA A 14 2.25 38.78 -17.86
CA ALA A 14 2.43 38.93 -19.29
C ALA A 14 3.25 37.82 -19.97
N LEU A 15 2.50 37.08 -20.81
CA LEU A 15 2.79 36.14 -21.89
C LEU A 15 4.14 36.28 -22.61
N ALA A 16 4.71 35.14 -23.00
CA ALA A 16 5.38 35.00 -24.32
C ALA A 16 5.17 33.55 -24.84
N LEU A 17 4.35 33.43 -25.88
CA LEU A 17 4.29 32.30 -26.82
C LEU A 17 5.54 32.29 -27.70
N THR A 18 6.17 31.12 -27.89
CA THR A 18 6.96 30.86 -29.09
C THR A 18 6.61 29.46 -29.63
N ALA A 19 5.94 29.48 -30.77
CA ALA A 19 5.72 28.34 -31.65
C ALA A 19 6.99 28.09 -32.47
N PHE A 20 7.43 26.82 -32.56
CA PHE A 20 8.34 26.36 -33.58
C PHE A 20 7.70 25.21 -34.35
N VAL A 21 7.33 25.54 -35.59
CA VAL A 21 6.99 24.58 -36.66
C VAL A 21 8.27 24.31 -37.45
N LEU A 22 8.62 23.06 -37.65
CA LEU A 22 9.49 22.64 -38.76
C LEU A 22 9.04 21.29 -39.30
N THR A 23 8.47 21.38 -40.46
CA THR A 23 8.20 20.34 -41.47
C THR A 23 9.49 19.76 -42.03
N GLY A 24 9.49 18.44 -42.30
CA GLY A 24 10.54 17.77 -43.08
C GLY A 24 10.07 16.40 -43.56
N CYS A 25 9.64 16.36 -44.83
CA CYS A 25 9.25 15.19 -45.61
C CYS A 25 10.43 14.37 -46.13
N GLY A 26 10.14 13.10 -46.48
CA GLY A 26 10.82 12.32 -47.50
C GLY A 26 11.49 11.05 -46.98
N SER A 27 11.37 9.89 -47.50
CA SER A 27 10.82 9.27 -48.68
C SER A 27 11.29 7.80 -48.65
N SER A 28 10.35 6.91 -48.84
CA SER A 28 10.37 5.62 -49.54
C SER A 28 11.70 4.91 -49.89
N GLY A 29 11.73 3.58 -49.69
CA GLY A 29 12.65 2.65 -50.32
C GLY A 29 12.37 1.20 -49.98
N SER A 30 11.69 0.53 -50.88
CA SER A 30 11.28 -0.88 -50.95
C SER A 30 12.42 -1.78 -51.45
N SER A 31 12.27 -3.08 -51.20
CA SER A 31 12.68 -4.30 -51.95
C SER A 31 13.62 -5.22 -51.20
N SER A 32 13.11 -6.39 -50.87
CA SER A 32 13.01 -7.67 -51.60
C SER A 32 14.22 -8.59 -51.51
N ALA A 33 13.95 -9.71 -50.87
CA ALA A 33 14.15 -11.11 -51.32
C ALA A 33 15.56 -11.68 -51.55
N ALA A 34 15.89 -12.77 -50.97
CA ALA A 34 15.93 -14.13 -51.46
C ALA A 34 17.00 -14.99 -50.79
N SER A 35 16.55 -16.09 -50.23
CA SER A 35 16.97 -17.50 -50.33
C SER A 35 18.40 -17.87 -50.67
N ALA A 36 18.96 -18.82 -49.88
CA ALA A 36 19.40 -20.19 -50.28
C ALA A 36 20.25 -20.81 -49.16
N SER A 37 19.81 -21.87 -48.49
CA SER A 37 20.12 -23.31 -48.67
C SER A 37 21.60 -23.73 -48.68
N GLY A 38 21.91 -24.72 -47.88
CA GLY A 38 23.04 -25.64 -47.97
C GLY A 38 23.57 -26.02 -46.58
N ASP A 39 23.27 -27.03 -46.02
CA ASP A 39 23.34 -28.47 -46.03
C ASP A 39 24.67 -29.03 -45.46
N SER A 40 24.46 -29.96 -44.51
CA SER A 40 25.22 -31.17 -44.15
C SER A 40 26.58 -31.13 -43.46
N ALA A 41 26.64 -31.73 -42.32
CA ALA A 41 27.10 -33.06 -41.92
C ALA A 41 27.93 -33.07 -40.65
N SER A 42 27.38 -33.73 -39.65
CA SER A 42 27.84 -34.95 -38.91
C SER A 42 29.31 -35.07 -38.47
N ALA A 43 29.48 -35.26 -37.19
CA ALA A 43 30.07 -36.40 -36.45
C ALA A 43 30.36 -36.03 -35.02
N ALA A 44 29.67 -36.58 -34.09
CA ALA A 44 29.89 -37.71 -33.19
C ALA A 44 31.01 -37.57 -32.12
N ALA A 45 30.55 -37.73 -30.89
CA ALA A 45 31.15 -38.36 -29.71
C ALA A 45 32.14 -37.55 -28.85
N SER A 46 31.97 -37.34 -27.55
CA SER A 46 31.97 -38.33 -26.47
C SER A 46 31.89 -37.64 -25.14
N GLU A 47 31.15 -38.23 -24.24
CA GLU A 47 30.99 -38.09 -22.80
C GLU A 47 32.05 -37.32 -22.01
N SER A 48 31.56 -36.43 -21.14
CA SER A 48 31.97 -36.41 -19.72
C SER A 48 30.86 -35.74 -18.93
N ALA A 49 30.26 -36.50 -18.03
CA ALA A 49 29.30 -36.04 -17.05
C ALA A 49 30.04 -35.26 -15.97
N GLU A 50 29.68 -33.99 -15.82
CA GLU A 50 29.98 -33.21 -14.62
C GLU A 50 28.70 -32.55 -14.15
N SER A 51 28.27 -33.00 -12.99
CA SER A 51 27.10 -32.58 -12.28
C SER A 51 27.26 -31.10 -11.91
N ALA A 52 26.66 -30.21 -12.67
CA ALA A 52 26.45 -28.83 -12.27
C ALA A 52 24.98 -28.71 -11.81
N SER A 53 24.82 -28.54 -10.51
CA SER A 53 23.60 -28.06 -9.87
C SER A 53 23.22 -26.75 -10.56
N ALA A 54 22.26 -26.81 -11.48
CA ALA A 54 21.63 -25.63 -12.03
C ALA A 54 20.68 -25.09 -10.98
N SER A 55 21.10 -24.06 -10.26
CA SER A 55 20.19 -23.09 -9.66
C SER A 55 19.33 -22.55 -10.80
N ALA A 56 18.05 -22.83 -10.78
CA ALA A 56 17.10 -22.21 -11.68
C ALA A 56 17.00 -20.74 -11.25
N GLU A 57 17.77 -19.89 -11.91
CA GLU A 57 17.49 -18.44 -11.93
C GLU A 57 16.14 -18.30 -12.64
N ALA A 58 15.10 -18.07 -11.87
CA ALA A 58 13.84 -17.55 -12.38
C ALA A 58 14.15 -16.12 -12.88
N GLU A 59 14.37 -15.96 -14.18
CA GLU A 59 14.39 -14.64 -14.83
C GLU A 59 12.98 -14.03 -14.67
N GLY A 60 12.77 -13.30 -13.55
CA GLY A 60 11.65 -12.40 -13.38
C GLY A 60 11.85 -11.21 -14.30
N SER A 61 11.04 -11.08 -15.34
CA SER A 61 10.97 -9.88 -16.18
C SER A 61 10.27 -8.72 -15.44
N GLY A 62 10.52 -8.56 -14.15
CA GLY A 62 9.91 -7.51 -13.33
C GLY A 62 10.74 -6.23 -13.34
N VAL A 63 10.06 -5.09 -13.34
CA VAL A 63 10.67 -3.77 -13.14
C VAL A 63 10.88 -3.56 -11.64
N PHE A 64 11.69 -4.38 -10.98
CA PHE A 64 12.00 -4.27 -9.56
C PHE A 64 13.51 -4.34 -9.31
N ARG A 65 13.95 -3.83 -8.18
CA ARG A 65 15.35 -3.99 -7.71
C ARG A 65 15.46 -5.27 -6.88
N THR A 66 16.49 -6.06 -7.16
CA THR A 66 16.86 -7.22 -6.36
C THR A 66 17.40 -6.80 -4.99
N LEU A 67 17.46 -7.74 -4.06
CA LEU A 67 18.05 -7.51 -2.73
C LEU A 67 19.48 -6.95 -2.80
N ASP A 68 20.31 -7.47 -3.72
CA ASP A 68 21.69 -7.01 -3.90
C ASP A 68 21.75 -5.59 -4.44
N GLU A 69 20.91 -5.25 -5.43
CA GLU A 69 20.80 -3.89 -5.97
C GLU A 69 20.34 -2.87 -4.92
N ILE A 70 19.42 -3.27 -4.02
CA ILE A 70 18.99 -2.44 -2.90
C ILE A 70 20.17 -2.19 -1.94
N LYS A 71 20.90 -3.24 -1.55
CA LYS A 71 22.10 -3.14 -0.69
C LYS A 71 23.17 -2.27 -1.33
N ASP A 72 23.48 -2.49 -2.60
CA ASP A 72 24.49 -1.73 -3.34
C ASP A 72 24.13 -0.26 -3.49
N SER A 73 22.85 0.06 -3.60
CA SER A 73 22.36 1.44 -3.65
C SER A 73 22.44 2.17 -2.31
N GLY A 74 22.54 1.42 -1.20
CA GLY A 74 22.49 1.94 0.16
C GLY A 74 21.10 2.44 0.61
N LYS A 75 20.04 2.15 -0.15
CA LYS A 75 18.69 2.61 0.12
C LYS A 75 17.63 1.58 -0.24
N ILE A 76 16.60 1.44 0.62
CA ILE A 76 15.35 0.75 0.34
C ILE A 76 14.22 1.77 0.21
N VAL A 77 13.39 1.64 -0.82
CA VAL A 77 12.24 2.53 -1.09
C VAL A 77 10.97 1.84 -0.61
N ILE A 78 10.31 2.43 0.37
CA ILE A 78 9.12 1.83 1.01
C ILE A 78 7.90 2.73 0.85
N GLY A 79 6.84 2.18 0.27
CA GLY A 79 5.54 2.84 0.19
C GLY A 79 4.78 2.71 1.51
N VAL A 80 4.44 3.85 2.11
CA VAL A 80 3.67 3.95 3.35
C VAL A 80 2.54 4.95 3.20
N PHE A 81 1.50 4.87 4.02
CA PHE A 81 0.52 5.96 4.12
C PHE A 81 1.14 7.20 4.76
N SER A 82 0.59 8.37 4.45
CA SER A 82 1.00 9.65 5.04
C SER A 82 -0.15 10.34 5.80
N ASP A 83 -1.35 9.75 5.82
CA ASP A 83 -2.57 10.31 6.38
C ASP A 83 -3.45 9.30 7.14
N LYS A 84 -2.94 8.06 7.36
CA LYS A 84 -3.64 7.00 8.09
C LYS A 84 -3.02 6.78 9.48
N HIS A 85 -3.34 7.67 10.44
CA HIS A 85 -2.97 7.49 11.86
C HIS A 85 -3.79 6.33 12.48
N PRO A 86 -3.17 5.41 13.25
CA PRO A 86 -1.79 5.39 13.76
C PRO A 86 -0.81 4.50 12.97
N PHE A 87 -1.14 4.06 11.74
CA PHE A 87 -0.33 3.11 10.97
C PHE A 87 0.79 3.77 10.16
N GLY A 88 0.43 4.75 9.30
CA GLY A 88 1.36 5.54 8.49
C GLY A 88 0.83 6.96 8.35
N TYR A 89 1.54 7.92 8.90
CA TYR A 89 1.16 9.33 8.85
C TYR A 89 2.41 10.21 8.93
N VAL A 90 2.23 11.48 8.55
CA VAL A 90 3.25 12.51 8.76
C VAL A 90 2.88 13.28 10.01
N ASP A 91 3.80 13.33 10.97
CA ASP A 91 3.61 14.00 12.24
C ASP A 91 3.73 15.55 12.12
N GLU A 92 3.54 16.25 13.23
CA GLU A 92 3.66 17.73 13.28
C GLU A 92 5.08 18.24 12.95
N GLY A 93 6.10 17.38 13.08
CA GLY A 93 7.49 17.66 12.70
C GLY A 93 7.76 17.49 11.21
N GLY A 94 6.83 16.92 10.48
CA GLY A 94 6.98 16.58 9.06
C GLY A 94 7.63 15.21 8.81
N GLU A 95 7.79 14.40 9.84
CA GLU A 95 8.42 13.07 9.76
C GLU A 95 7.36 11.96 9.66
N TYR A 96 7.69 10.89 8.94
CA TYR A 96 6.84 9.71 8.90
C TYR A 96 6.83 8.99 10.25
N ALA A 97 5.66 8.60 10.71
CA ALA A 97 5.43 7.91 11.98
C ALA A 97 4.30 6.88 11.87
N GLY A 98 4.22 5.97 12.84
CA GLY A 98 3.18 4.95 12.94
C GLY A 98 3.71 3.52 12.90
N TYR A 99 2.80 2.56 13.06
CA TYR A 99 3.12 1.14 13.22
C TYR A 99 3.86 0.55 12.00
N ASP A 100 3.38 0.84 10.79
CA ASP A 100 4.03 0.41 9.55
C ASP A 100 5.41 1.07 9.36
N VAL A 101 5.54 2.31 9.83
CA VAL A 101 6.80 3.08 9.76
C VAL A 101 7.84 2.52 10.73
N GLU A 102 7.44 2.03 11.93
CA GLU A 102 8.35 1.33 12.84
C GLU A 102 8.94 0.08 12.19
N LEU A 103 8.10 -0.72 11.51
CA LEU A 103 8.57 -1.90 10.77
C LEU A 103 9.49 -1.49 9.62
N ALA A 104 9.13 -0.47 8.83
CA ALA A 104 9.95 0.04 7.74
C ALA A 104 11.34 0.47 8.20
N ASN A 105 11.42 1.23 9.30
CA ASN A 105 12.68 1.64 9.90
C ASN A 105 13.51 0.44 10.38
N ARG A 106 12.85 -0.57 10.95
CA ARG A 106 13.52 -1.77 11.44
C ARG A 106 14.10 -2.58 10.29
N LEU A 107 13.32 -2.85 9.23
CA LEU A 107 13.81 -3.56 8.04
C LEU A 107 15.02 -2.86 7.39
N ALA A 108 14.94 -1.54 7.21
CA ALA A 108 16.06 -0.77 6.65
C ALA A 108 17.31 -0.85 7.50
N LYS A 109 17.18 -0.76 8.84
CA LYS A 109 18.27 -0.89 9.80
C LYS A 109 18.92 -2.28 9.75
N ASP A 110 18.12 -3.34 9.71
CA ASP A 110 18.62 -4.72 9.73
C ASP A 110 19.24 -5.08 8.37
N LEU A 111 18.74 -4.50 7.27
CA LEU A 111 19.37 -4.58 5.95
C LEU A 111 20.67 -3.75 5.84
N GLY A 112 20.87 -2.77 6.73
CA GLY A 112 22.05 -1.88 6.75
C GLY A 112 21.98 -0.77 5.70
N VAL A 113 20.79 -0.31 5.34
CA VAL A 113 20.55 0.75 4.33
C VAL A 113 19.69 1.88 4.92
N GLU A 114 19.62 3.00 4.20
CA GLU A 114 18.69 4.09 4.52
C GLU A 114 17.28 3.77 3.96
N VAL A 115 16.23 4.16 4.68
CA VAL A 115 14.87 4.11 4.16
C VAL A 115 14.54 5.39 3.39
N GLU A 116 13.93 5.23 2.21
CA GLU A 116 13.30 6.33 1.46
C GLU A 116 11.79 6.07 1.42
N TYR A 117 11.00 6.98 2.01
CA TYR A 117 9.56 6.84 2.04
C TYR A 117 8.89 7.40 0.80
N VAL A 118 7.90 6.67 0.29
CA VAL A 118 6.99 7.12 -0.76
C VAL A 118 5.57 7.13 -0.19
N SER A 119 4.96 8.32 -0.14
CA SER A 119 3.53 8.42 0.22
C SER A 119 2.69 7.68 -0.80
N THR A 120 1.79 6.84 -0.33
CA THR A 120 0.92 6.03 -1.18
C THR A 120 -0.53 6.11 -0.72
N GLU A 121 -1.46 5.99 -1.66
CA GLU A 121 -2.87 5.76 -1.42
C GLU A 121 -3.20 4.28 -1.58
N ALA A 122 -4.34 3.83 -1.03
CA ALA A 122 -4.72 2.42 -1.04
C ALA A 122 -4.84 1.85 -2.47
N ALA A 123 -5.35 2.63 -3.41
CA ALA A 123 -5.49 2.24 -4.82
C ALA A 123 -4.16 2.02 -5.54
N ASN A 124 -3.10 2.69 -5.12
CA ASN A 124 -1.81 2.71 -5.83
C ASN A 124 -0.83 1.62 -5.37
N ARG A 125 -1.13 0.88 -4.29
CA ARG A 125 -0.21 -0.08 -3.68
C ARG A 125 0.30 -1.15 -4.65
N VAL A 126 -0.60 -1.75 -5.42
CA VAL A 126 -0.24 -2.76 -6.43
C VAL A 126 0.58 -2.14 -7.56
N GLU A 127 0.11 -1.02 -8.14
CA GLU A 127 0.77 -0.35 -9.26
C GLU A 127 2.20 0.09 -8.90
N TYR A 128 2.43 0.58 -7.68
CA TYR A 128 3.77 1.03 -7.27
C TYR A 128 4.77 -0.12 -7.18
N LEU A 129 4.34 -1.33 -6.84
CA LEU A 129 5.17 -2.54 -6.90
C LEU A 129 5.34 -3.02 -8.36
N GLU A 130 4.27 -3.06 -9.16
CA GLU A 130 4.34 -3.51 -10.57
C GLU A 130 5.25 -2.61 -11.42
N THR A 131 5.32 -1.32 -11.10
CA THR A 131 6.13 -0.33 -11.82
C THR A 131 7.53 -0.13 -11.25
N GLY A 132 7.86 -0.78 -10.13
CA GLY A 132 9.15 -0.60 -9.45
C GLY A 132 9.33 0.79 -8.84
N LYS A 133 8.25 1.51 -8.58
CA LYS A 133 8.29 2.82 -7.90
C LYS A 133 8.71 2.68 -6.43
N VAL A 134 8.40 1.54 -5.83
CA VAL A 134 8.82 1.15 -4.48
C VAL A 134 9.35 -0.28 -4.49
N ASP A 135 10.19 -0.65 -3.54
CA ASP A 135 10.66 -2.02 -3.34
C ASP A 135 9.68 -2.82 -2.47
N VAL A 136 9.08 -2.15 -1.49
CA VAL A 136 8.17 -2.76 -0.50
C VAL A 136 6.97 -1.84 -0.30
N ILE A 137 5.79 -2.42 -0.13
CA ILE A 137 4.62 -1.74 0.42
C ILE A 137 4.44 -2.16 1.89
N LEU A 138 4.44 -1.17 2.77
CA LEU A 138 4.08 -1.22 4.18
C LEU A 138 3.00 -0.15 4.44
N ALA A 139 1.81 -0.40 3.93
CA ALA A 139 0.70 0.53 3.95
C ALA A 139 -0.60 -0.20 4.31
N ASN A 140 -0.58 -0.86 5.50
CA ASN A 140 -1.72 -1.59 6.04
C ASN A 140 -2.38 -2.46 4.96
N PHE A 141 -1.55 -3.32 4.31
CA PHE A 141 -1.91 -3.98 3.06
C PHE A 141 -2.49 -5.37 3.33
N THR A 142 -3.83 -5.45 3.34
CA THR A 142 -4.57 -6.70 3.55
C THR A 142 -4.25 -7.73 2.47
N VAL A 143 -3.92 -8.94 2.89
CA VAL A 143 -3.68 -10.09 2.01
C VAL A 143 -5.00 -10.54 1.43
N THR A 144 -5.12 -10.52 0.09
CA THR A 144 -6.27 -11.07 -0.64
C THR A 144 -5.79 -11.91 -1.81
N ALA A 145 -6.61 -12.87 -2.24
CA ALA A 145 -6.27 -13.72 -3.39
C ALA A 145 -6.05 -12.89 -4.67
N GLU A 146 -6.89 -11.87 -4.90
CA GLU A 146 -6.76 -10.98 -6.05
C GLU A 146 -5.42 -10.23 -6.06
N ARG A 147 -5.05 -9.64 -4.91
CA ARG A 147 -3.78 -8.92 -4.78
C ARG A 147 -2.58 -9.86 -4.91
N ALA A 148 -2.68 -11.10 -4.37
CA ALA A 148 -1.63 -12.11 -4.46
C ALA A 148 -1.37 -12.62 -5.90
N GLU A 149 -2.28 -12.38 -6.83
CA GLU A 149 -2.02 -12.61 -8.27
C GLU A 149 -1.03 -11.59 -8.83
N LYS A 150 -0.94 -10.38 -8.25
CA LYS A 150 -0.19 -9.22 -8.75
C LYS A 150 1.11 -8.95 -7.99
N VAL A 151 1.14 -9.25 -6.71
CA VAL A 151 2.27 -9.00 -5.80
C VAL A 151 2.60 -10.26 -5.03
N ASP A 152 3.76 -10.31 -4.38
CA ASP A 152 4.09 -11.34 -3.40
C ASP A 152 4.02 -10.75 -2.00
N PHE A 153 3.18 -11.34 -1.16
CA PHE A 153 3.06 -10.98 0.25
C PHE A 153 4.11 -11.70 1.08
N CYS A 154 4.69 -10.97 2.01
CA CYS A 154 5.52 -11.51 3.08
C CYS A 154 4.67 -12.12 4.20
N ASP A 155 5.32 -12.57 5.27
CA ASP A 155 4.63 -13.06 6.47
C ASP A 155 3.79 -11.94 7.10
N PRO A 156 2.57 -12.26 7.60
CA PRO A 156 1.69 -11.26 8.19
C PRO A 156 2.18 -10.81 9.57
N TYR A 157 1.92 -9.53 9.89
CA TYR A 157 2.26 -8.92 11.18
C TYR A 157 1.06 -8.40 11.98
N MET A 158 -0.14 -8.44 11.39
CA MET A 158 -1.36 -7.96 12.04
C MET A 158 -2.59 -8.70 11.52
N ASN A 159 -3.58 -8.93 12.39
CA ASN A 159 -4.92 -9.35 12.02
C ASN A 159 -5.82 -8.13 11.77
N VAL A 160 -6.79 -8.28 10.90
CA VAL A 160 -7.75 -7.23 10.56
C VAL A 160 -9.09 -7.82 10.14
N ALA A 161 -10.18 -7.14 10.44
CA ALA A 161 -11.50 -7.36 9.85
C ALA A 161 -11.99 -6.06 9.23
N LEU A 162 -13.10 -6.07 8.53
CA LEU A 162 -13.79 -4.84 8.15
C LEU A 162 -14.69 -4.38 9.30
N GLY A 163 -14.86 -3.06 9.40
CA GLY A 163 -15.77 -2.45 10.38
C GLY A 163 -16.59 -1.32 9.76
N VAL A 164 -17.63 -0.90 10.48
CA VAL A 164 -18.48 0.22 10.09
C VAL A 164 -18.68 1.15 11.28
N VAL A 165 -18.27 2.39 11.11
CA VAL A 165 -18.53 3.48 12.07
C VAL A 165 -19.69 4.34 11.56
N SER A 166 -20.50 4.84 12.49
CA SER A 166 -21.63 5.71 12.21
C SER A 166 -21.78 6.79 13.27
N HIS A 167 -22.61 7.79 13.00
CA HIS A 167 -22.93 8.84 13.96
C HIS A 167 -23.81 8.31 15.11
N ASN A 168 -23.59 8.79 16.35
CA ASN A 168 -24.34 8.34 17.54
C ASN A 168 -25.84 8.59 17.46
N ASP A 169 -26.29 9.51 16.63
CA ASP A 169 -27.72 9.78 16.37
C ASP A 169 -28.35 8.78 15.39
N ASN A 170 -27.55 7.97 14.69
CA ASN A 170 -28.00 6.91 13.78
C ASN A 170 -26.98 5.78 13.72
N VAL A 171 -26.88 4.97 14.79
CA VAL A 171 -25.94 3.87 14.87
C VAL A 171 -26.34 2.72 13.96
N ILE A 172 -25.48 2.39 13.01
CA ILE A 172 -25.65 1.27 12.06
C ILE A 172 -24.99 0.03 12.65
N THR A 173 -25.81 -0.94 13.06
CA THR A 173 -25.37 -2.24 13.62
C THR A 173 -25.56 -3.41 12.65
N ASP A 174 -26.22 -3.16 11.51
CA ASP A 174 -26.45 -4.11 10.43
C ASP A 174 -26.60 -3.34 9.13
N LEU A 175 -25.97 -3.82 8.04
CA LEU A 175 -25.98 -3.15 6.75
C LEU A 175 -27.40 -2.97 6.16
N SER A 176 -28.37 -3.81 6.56
CA SER A 176 -29.78 -3.67 6.15
C SER A 176 -30.48 -2.40 6.69
N GLN A 177 -29.86 -1.72 7.66
CA GLN A 177 -30.35 -0.42 8.17
C GLN A 177 -30.03 0.77 7.25
N ILE A 178 -29.11 0.56 6.29
CA ILE A 178 -28.72 1.58 5.31
C ILE A 178 -29.86 1.70 4.28
N GLY A 179 -30.46 2.87 4.20
CA GLY A 179 -31.59 3.13 3.31
C GLY A 179 -31.17 3.32 1.85
N GLU A 180 -32.12 3.18 0.93
CA GLU A 180 -31.89 3.31 -0.53
C GLU A 180 -31.27 4.68 -0.93
N ASN A 181 -31.48 5.73 -0.15
CA ASN A 181 -30.93 7.06 -0.40
C ASN A 181 -29.71 7.41 0.42
N ASP A 182 -29.29 6.52 1.31
CA ASP A 182 -28.13 6.72 2.14
C ASP A 182 -26.85 6.36 1.38
N GLU A 183 -25.77 7.02 1.75
CA GLU A 183 -24.44 6.74 1.21
C GLU A 183 -23.50 6.25 2.32
N VAL A 184 -22.57 5.37 1.94
CA VAL A 184 -21.49 4.87 2.80
C VAL A 184 -20.16 5.31 2.22
N ILE A 185 -19.33 5.94 3.06
CA ILE A 185 -17.96 6.30 2.67
C ILE A 185 -17.10 5.05 2.63
N VAL A 186 -16.27 4.95 1.59
CA VAL A 186 -15.18 3.98 1.45
C VAL A 186 -13.95 4.66 0.86
N ILE A 187 -12.78 4.07 1.09
CA ILE A 187 -11.55 4.47 0.41
C ILE A 187 -11.34 3.60 -0.82
N THR A 188 -11.05 4.20 -1.96
CA THR A 188 -10.78 3.52 -3.24
C THR A 188 -9.61 2.53 -3.08
N GLY A 189 -9.77 1.30 -3.57
CA GLY A 189 -8.75 0.25 -3.52
C GLY A 189 -8.64 -0.48 -2.17
N THR A 190 -9.61 -0.26 -1.24
CA THR A 190 -9.69 -1.02 0.02
C THR A 190 -10.55 -2.27 -0.11
N THR A 191 -10.33 -3.21 0.81
CA THR A 191 -11.17 -4.40 0.96
C THR A 191 -12.62 -4.07 1.32
N ALA A 192 -12.87 -2.95 2.02
CA ALA A 192 -14.21 -2.48 2.33
C ALA A 192 -14.97 -2.05 1.07
N GLU A 193 -14.32 -1.33 0.15
CA GLU A 193 -14.91 -0.99 -1.15
C GLU A 193 -15.28 -2.25 -1.93
N THR A 194 -14.34 -3.19 -2.05
CA THR A 194 -14.56 -4.46 -2.77
C THR A 194 -15.70 -5.24 -2.13
N TYR A 195 -15.66 -5.44 -0.81
CA TYR A 195 -16.68 -6.19 -0.08
C TYR A 195 -18.08 -5.64 -0.29
N LEU A 196 -18.27 -4.33 -0.12
CA LEU A 196 -19.58 -3.72 -0.29
C LEU A 196 -20.04 -3.74 -1.75
N THR A 197 -19.14 -3.54 -2.70
CA THR A 197 -19.48 -3.62 -4.12
C THR A 197 -19.97 -5.01 -4.53
N GLU A 198 -19.34 -6.07 -4.02
CA GLU A 198 -19.64 -7.45 -4.40
C GLU A 198 -20.82 -8.03 -3.63
N ASN A 199 -20.91 -7.77 -2.32
CA ASN A 199 -21.87 -8.42 -1.42
C ASN A 199 -23.11 -7.55 -1.13
N ASN A 200 -23.02 -6.24 -1.30
CA ASN A 200 -24.08 -5.28 -1.00
C ASN A 200 -24.23 -4.21 -2.12
N PRO A 201 -24.43 -4.62 -3.39
CA PRO A 201 -24.39 -3.72 -4.54
C PRO A 201 -25.47 -2.62 -4.55
N ASP A 202 -26.52 -2.79 -3.73
CA ASP A 202 -27.60 -1.80 -3.58
C ASP A 202 -27.18 -0.63 -2.68
N ILE A 203 -26.10 -0.74 -1.89
CA ILE A 203 -25.57 0.34 -1.06
C ILE A 203 -24.83 1.34 -1.95
N LYS A 204 -25.19 2.62 -1.87
CA LYS A 204 -24.49 3.68 -2.57
C LYS A 204 -23.17 4.00 -1.87
N LEU A 205 -22.07 3.92 -2.61
CA LEU A 205 -20.73 4.20 -2.10
C LEU A 205 -20.27 5.60 -2.52
N GLN A 206 -19.88 6.41 -1.52
CA GLN A 206 -19.12 7.63 -1.72
C GLN A 206 -17.63 7.31 -1.55
N LYS A 207 -16.89 7.39 -2.66
CA LYS A 207 -15.48 6.92 -2.72
C LYS A 207 -14.50 8.08 -2.60
N PHE A 208 -13.49 7.90 -1.76
CA PHE A 208 -12.40 8.85 -1.56
C PHE A 208 -11.05 8.18 -1.81
N GLU A 209 -10.08 8.94 -2.31
CA GLU A 209 -8.72 8.46 -2.54
C GLU A 209 -7.89 8.50 -1.24
N THR A 210 -8.14 9.47 -0.35
CA THR A 210 -7.36 9.72 0.87
C THR A 210 -8.20 9.59 2.13
N TYR A 211 -7.57 9.15 3.22
CA TYR A 211 -8.21 9.05 4.53
C TYR A 211 -8.60 10.42 5.09
N ALA A 212 -7.78 11.44 4.86
CA ALA A 212 -8.07 12.80 5.30
C ALA A 212 -9.36 13.36 4.69
N ASN A 213 -9.59 13.14 3.39
CA ASN A 213 -10.80 13.58 2.71
C ASN A 213 -12.04 12.80 3.17
N ALA A 214 -11.93 11.47 3.30
CA ALA A 214 -13.01 10.62 3.80
C ALA A 214 -13.43 11.02 5.21
N LYS A 215 -12.45 11.22 6.11
CA LYS A 215 -12.69 11.70 7.47
C LYS A 215 -13.45 13.03 7.48
N THR A 216 -12.98 13.99 6.70
CA THR A 216 -13.62 15.32 6.60
C THR A 216 -15.06 15.23 6.09
N ALA A 217 -15.31 14.43 5.06
CA ALA A 217 -16.65 14.21 4.51
C ALA A 217 -17.57 13.53 5.54
N PHE A 218 -17.05 12.54 6.28
CA PHE A 218 -17.81 11.86 7.32
C PHE A 218 -18.15 12.78 8.50
N GLU A 219 -17.19 13.59 8.97
CA GLU A 219 -17.41 14.61 10.01
C GLU A 219 -18.46 15.66 9.59
N ASN A 220 -18.52 15.99 8.31
CA ASN A 220 -19.54 16.89 7.72
C ASN A 220 -20.90 16.22 7.53
N LYS A 221 -21.08 14.94 7.90
CA LYS A 221 -22.30 14.15 7.73
C LYS A 221 -22.72 14.00 6.26
N GLU A 222 -21.74 13.88 5.34
CA GLU A 222 -22.02 13.65 3.92
C GLU A 222 -22.48 12.21 3.65
N ALA A 223 -22.26 11.27 4.58
CA ALA A 223 -22.73 9.89 4.53
C ALA A 223 -23.22 9.42 5.91
N VAL A 224 -24.04 8.37 5.94
CA VAL A 224 -24.60 7.80 7.18
C VAL A 224 -23.60 6.92 7.92
N ALA A 225 -22.63 6.34 7.20
CA ALA A 225 -21.61 5.45 7.74
C ALA A 225 -20.29 5.55 6.94
N TRP A 226 -19.21 5.11 7.56
CA TRP A 226 -17.93 4.90 6.92
C TRP A 226 -17.49 3.45 7.18
N ALA A 227 -17.24 2.70 6.09
CA ALA A 227 -16.73 1.32 6.13
C ALA A 227 -15.26 1.29 5.75
N ASN A 228 -14.45 0.62 6.56
CA ASN A 228 -13.03 0.42 6.34
C ASN A 228 -12.53 -0.79 7.16
N ASP A 229 -11.20 -0.97 7.26
CA ASP A 229 -10.63 -1.85 8.27
C ASP A 229 -11.19 -1.49 9.65
N ASN A 230 -11.50 -2.49 10.47
CA ASN A 230 -12.01 -2.26 11.82
C ASN A 230 -11.04 -1.41 12.66
N THR A 231 -9.74 -1.60 12.46
CA THR A 231 -8.70 -0.79 13.09
C THR A 231 -8.83 0.69 12.74
N GLU A 232 -9.13 1.05 11.50
CA GLU A 232 -9.33 2.44 11.11
C GLU A 232 -10.56 3.06 11.76
N VAL A 233 -11.70 2.36 11.66
CA VAL A 233 -12.97 2.90 12.19
C VAL A 233 -12.99 2.97 13.72
N ILE A 234 -12.30 2.05 14.41
CA ILE A 234 -12.09 2.09 15.86
C ILE A 234 -11.19 3.26 16.26
N ALA A 235 -10.06 3.44 15.55
CA ALA A 235 -9.16 4.58 15.80
C ALA A 235 -9.88 5.92 15.62
N PHE A 236 -10.70 6.03 14.57
CA PHE A 236 -11.51 7.22 14.33
C PHE A 236 -12.51 7.47 15.46
N ALA A 237 -13.28 6.44 15.87
CA ALA A 237 -14.28 6.57 16.92
C ALA A 237 -13.67 6.87 18.30
N ASN A 238 -12.49 6.31 18.60
CA ASN A 238 -11.76 6.59 19.85
C ASN A 238 -11.14 7.99 19.87
N GLY A 239 -10.79 8.53 18.71
CA GLY A 239 -10.19 9.87 18.58
C GLY A 239 -11.19 11.03 18.51
N ALA A 240 -12.51 10.76 18.39
CA ALA A 240 -13.53 11.80 18.21
C ALA A 240 -14.83 11.46 18.91
N GLU A 241 -15.50 12.47 19.50
CA GLU A 241 -16.80 12.29 20.11
C GLU A 241 -17.93 12.27 19.06
N GLY A 242 -18.99 11.54 19.32
CA GLY A 242 -20.20 11.54 18.47
C GLY A 242 -20.28 10.40 17.48
N TYR A 243 -19.41 9.40 17.60
CA TYR A 243 -19.33 8.25 16.70
C TYR A 243 -19.35 6.92 17.45
N THR A 244 -19.88 5.89 16.81
CA THR A 244 -19.90 4.52 17.33
C THR A 244 -19.56 3.56 16.21
N VAL A 245 -18.65 2.62 16.46
CA VAL A 245 -18.45 1.45 15.60
C VAL A 245 -19.58 0.48 15.92
N GLY A 246 -20.57 0.42 15.05
CA GLY A 246 -21.74 -0.44 15.25
C GLY A 246 -21.53 -1.84 14.66
N ILE A 247 -20.59 -2.00 13.72
CA ILE A 247 -20.15 -3.29 13.18
C ILE A 247 -18.64 -3.33 13.31
N GLU A 248 -18.13 -4.20 14.20
CA GLU A 248 -16.68 -4.35 14.44
C GLU A 248 -16.05 -5.46 13.58
N GLU A 249 -16.85 -6.42 13.14
CA GLU A 249 -16.46 -7.51 12.25
C GLU A 249 -17.47 -7.65 11.11
N LEU A 250 -17.10 -7.21 9.91
CA LEU A 250 -17.87 -7.39 8.69
C LEU A 250 -17.06 -8.30 7.75
N GLY A 251 -17.63 -9.45 7.40
CA GLY A 251 -16.96 -10.46 6.56
C GLY A 251 -16.05 -11.39 7.36
N SER A 252 -14.89 -11.71 6.83
CA SER A 252 -13.89 -12.61 7.45
C SER A 252 -12.79 -11.84 8.18
N LEU A 253 -12.12 -12.55 9.08
CA LEU A 253 -10.84 -12.10 9.61
C LEU A 253 -9.76 -12.32 8.54
N ASP A 254 -9.02 -11.28 8.24
CA ASP A 254 -7.92 -11.25 7.29
C ASP A 254 -6.60 -10.88 7.99
N THR A 255 -5.51 -10.79 7.25
CA THR A 255 -4.21 -10.37 7.76
C THR A 255 -3.62 -9.23 6.95
N ILE A 256 -2.77 -8.43 7.61
CA ILE A 256 -1.94 -7.40 6.99
C ILE A 256 -0.53 -7.94 6.88
N ALA A 257 0.08 -7.77 5.70
CA ALA A 257 1.46 -8.18 5.45
C ALA A 257 2.21 -7.15 4.60
N PRO A 258 3.55 -7.10 4.70
CA PRO A 258 4.36 -6.40 3.71
C PRO A 258 4.21 -7.06 2.35
N ALA A 259 4.38 -6.30 1.27
CA ALA A 259 4.35 -6.87 -0.07
C ALA A 259 5.51 -6.35 -0.91
N VAL A 260 6.00 -7.21 -1.80
CA VAL A 260 7.05 -6.92 -2.79
C VAL A 260 6.53 -7.16 -4.20
N SER A 261 7.25 -6.69 -5.19
CA SER A 261 6.93 -6.96 -6.61
C SER A 261 6.88 -8.44 -6.88
N LYS A 262 5.91 -8.87 -7.70
CA LYS A 262 5.73 -10.27 -8.08
C LYS A 262 7.00 -10.86 -8.66
N GLY A 263 7.46 -11.98 -8.10
CA GLY A 263 8.68 -12.68 -8.51
C GLY A 263 9.99 -12.12 -7.92
N ASN A 264 9.95 -11.09 -7.05
CA ASN A 264 11.13 -10.62 -6.32
C ASN A 264 11.46 -11.56 -5.13
N THR A 265 11.84 -12.78 -5.44
CA THR A 265 12.03 -13.86 -4.44
C THR A 265 13.14 -13.57 -3.46
N THR A 266 14.23 -12.93 -3.87
CA THR A 266 15.36 -12.63 -2.99
C THR A 266 15.02 -11.64 -1.90
N LEU A 267 14.24 -10.60 -2.24
CA LEU A 267 13.77 -9.61 -1.27
C LEU A 267 12.69 -10.22 -0.36
N LEU A 268 11.75 -10.99 -0.93
CA LEU A 268 10.70 -11.69 -0.20
C LEU A 268 11.27 -12.61 0.88
N GLU A 269 12.20 -13.49 0.49
CA GLU A 269 12.84 -14.44 1.40
C GLU A 269 13.61 -13.75 2.51
N TRP A 270 14.33 -12.65 2.17
CA TRP A 270 15.06 -11.88 3.17
C TRP A 270 14.11 -11.22 4.18
N ILE A 271 13.02 -10.57 3.70
CA ILE A 271 12.03 -9.95 4.59
C ILE A 271 11.40 -10.99 5.50
N ASN A 272 10.97 -12.15 4.99
CA ASN A 272 10.34 -13.20 5.81
C ASN A 272 11.29 -13.70 6.89
N GLN A 273 12.56 -13.94 6.54
CA GLN A 273 13.56 -14.35 7.53
C GLN A 273 13.80 -13.30 8.62
N ASP A 274 13.80 -12.02 8.24
CA ASP A 274 13.92 -10.92 9.19
C ASP A 274 12.68 -10.81 10.08
N MET A 275 11.48 -10.91 9.51
CA MET A 275 10.22 -10.88 10.24
C MET A 275 10.07 -12.04 11.24
N GLU A 276 10.51 -13.26 10.90
CA GLU A 276 10.58 -14.37 11.87
C GLU A 276 11.52 -14.04 13.05
N SER A 277 12.66 -13.39 12.76
CA SER A 277 13.60 -12.95 13.80
C SER A 277 12.99 -11.87 14.68
N LEU A 278 12.24 -10.92 14.08
CA LEU A 278 11.49 -9.88 14.79
C LEU A 278 10.38 -10.46 15.66
N GLY A 279 9.66 -11.48 15.15
CA GLY A 279 8.66 -12.21 15.93
C GLY A 279 9.25 -12.87 17.17
N ALA A 280 10.45 -13.50 17.05
CA ALA A 280 11.15 -14.06 18.19
C ALA A 280 11.59 -13.00 19.23
N GLU A 281 11.86 -11.78 18.79
CA GLU A 281 12.19 -10.63 19.63
C GLU A 281 10.95 -9.95 20.26
N LYS A 282 9.73 -10.33 19.88
CA LYS A 282 8.48 -9.65 20.26
C LYS A 282 8.43 -8.19 19.77
N PHE A 283 8.99 -7.94 18.60
CA PHE A 283 9.06 -6.61 18.02
C PHE A 283 7.67 -6.03 17.74
N PHE A 284 6.72 -6.83 17.26
CA PHE A 284 5.40 -6.35 16.87
C PHE A 284 4.55 -5.95 18.07
N HIS A 285 4.67 -6.64 19.23
CA HIS A 285 4.07 -6.17 20.48
C HIS A 285 4.74 -4.88 20.97
N ALA A 286 6.07 -4.80 20.95
CA ALA A 286 6.76 -3.57 21.34
C ALA A 286 6.41 -2.37 20.43
N ALA A 287 6.21 -2.61 19.13
CA ALA A 287 5.74 -1.59 18.21
C ALA A 287 4.28 -1.19 18.50
N TYR A 288 3.42 -2.16 18.87
CA TYR A 288 2.05 -1.89 19.33
C TYR A 288 2.04 -1.00 20.57
N GLU A 289 2.78 -1.37 21.61
CA GLU A 289 2.91 -0.56 22.83
C GLU A 289 3.35 0.88 22.53
N LYS A 290 4.21 1.07 21.54
CA LYS A 290 4.75 2.38 21.15
C LYS A 290 3.78 3.23 20.35
N THR A 291 2.97 2.62 19.46
CA THR A 291 2.24 3.35 18.41
C THR A 291 0.73 3.16 18.48
N LEU A 292 0.25 2.04 18.99
CA LEU A 292 -1.15 1.64 18.94
C LEU A 292 -1.85 1.63 20.30
N LEU A 293 -1.10 1.44 21.39
CA LEU A 293 -1.64 1.28 22.74
C LEU A 293 -2.52 2.45 23.18
N ASP A 294 -2.09 3.68 22.92
CA ASP A 294 -2.86 4.89 23.30
C ASP A 294 -4.16 5.04 22.47
N VAL A 295 -4.24 4.38 21.32
CA VAL A 295 -5.40 4.44 20.42
C VAL A 295 -6.39 3.33 20.71
N TYR A 296 -5.93 2.10 20.93
CA TYR A 296 -6.79 0.91 21.06
C TYR A 296 -6.88 0.36 22.49
N GLY A 297 -5.91 0.67 23.34
CA GLY A 297 -5.79 0.05 24.68
C GLY A 297 -5.16 -1.34 24.60
N ALA A 298 -4.93 -1.93 25.80
CA ALA A 298 -4.25 -3.22 25.89
C ALA A 298 -5.13 -4.42 25.49
N ASP A 299 -6.45 -4.26 25.48
CA ASP A 299 -7.38 -5.36 25.20
C ASP A 299 -7.34 -5.81 23.72
N TYR A 300 -6.88 -4.95 22.82
CA TYR A 300 -6.75 -5.25 21.39
C TYR A 300 -5.39 -5.83 20.99
N GLU A 301 -4.37 -5.75 21.84
CA GLU A 301 -2.99 -6.11 21.52
C GLU A 301 -2.88 -7.57 21.05
N ASP A 302 -3.30 -8.52 21.87
CA ASP A 302 -3.21 -9.96 21.54
C ASP A 302 -4.10 -10.37 20.36
N THR A 303 -5.14 -9.57 20.04
CA THR A 303 -6.05 -9.84 18.92
C THR A 303 -5.51 -9.31 17.60
N LEU A 304 -4.87 -8.15 17.63
CA LEU A 304 -4.38 -7.47 16.43
C LEU A 304 -2.97 -7.93 16.05
N VAL A 305 -2.08 -8.12 17.03
CA VAL A 305 -0.66 -8.40 16.75
C VAL A 305 -0.46 -9.85 16.31
N VAL A 306 0.31 -10.02 15.25
CA VAL A 306 0.86 -11.31 14.81
C VAL A 306 2.38 -11.24 14.92
N GLU A 307 2.97 -12.23 15.61
CA GLU A 307 4.43 -12.40 15.64
C GLU A 307 4.81 -13.50 14.64
N PRO A 308 5.39 -13.14 13.47
CA PRO A 308 5.79 -14.14 12.47
C PRO A 308 6.69 -15.22 13.05
N GLY A 309 6.47 -16.48 12.63
CA GLY A 309 7.28 -17.62 13.09
C GLY A 309 6.99 -18.11 14.51
N GLN A 310 5.98 -17.57 15.22
CA GLN A 310 5.65 -17.96 16.60
C GLN A 310 4.34 -18.76 16.69
#